data_652190bc0e8d0c254389e2155be43a36
#
_entry.id   652190bc0e8d0c254389e2155be43a36
#
_cell.length_a   1.000
_cell.length_b   1.000
_cell.length_c   1.000
_cell.angle_alpha   90.00
_cell.angle_beta   90.00
_cell.angle_gamma   90.00
#
_symmetry.space_group_name_H-M   'P 1'
#
loop_
_entity.id
_entity.type
_entity.pdbx_description
1 polymer ?
#
loop_
_entity_poly.entity_id
_entity_poly.type
_entity_poly.pdbx_seq_one_letter_code
_entity_poly.pdbx_strand_id
1 'polypeptide(L)'
;SVAAALEMNGDTIKEARIALGGVAHKPWRKPDAEAMLKGQQATRENFTKVAEAYLEGAKGYGDNDFKIELAKRAIVRALEQAYNGKGAA
;
A
#
# COMPACT_ATOMS: atom_id res chain seq x y z
N SER A 1 -5.66 -10.21 -1.77
CA SER A 1 -6.06 -9.35 -0.67
C SER A 1 -4.92 -8.42 -0.27
N VAL A 2 -5.27 -7.32 0.35
CA VAL A 2 -4.30 -6.31 0.74
C VAL A 2 -4.46 -6.06 2.23
N ALA A 3 -3.35 -6.05 2.93
CA ALA A 3 -3.33 -5.65 4.33
C ALA A 3 -2.43 -4.43 4.47
N ALA A 4 -2.86 -3.46 5.25
CA ALA A 4 -2.07 -2.27 5.48
C ALA A 4 -2.10 -1.89 6.94
N ALA A 5 -1.00 -1.37 7.42
CA ALA A 5 -0.91 -0.86 8.78
C ALA A 5 -0.14 0.45 8.76
N LEU A 6 -0.59 1.40 9.54
CA LEU A 6 0.07 2.69 9.64
C LEU A 6 0.33 3.02 11.08
N GLU A 7 1.50 3.54 11.33
CA GLU A 7 1.83 4.10 12.62
C GLU A 7 1.94 5.61 12.41
N MET A 8 1.16 6.38 13.17
CA MET A 8 1.06 7.81 12.96
C MET A 8 1.81 8.59 14.01
N ASN A 9 2.28 9.76 13.63
CA ASN A 9 2.85 10.71 14.55
C ASN A 9 2.12 12.02 14.28
N GLY A 10 1.01 12.22 14.98
CA GLY A 10 0.14 13.35 14.66
C GLY A 10 -0.47 13.14 13.29
N ASP A 11 -0.30 14.11 12.43
CA ASP A 11 -0.85 14.04 11.09
C ASP A 11 0.07 13.38 10.09
N THR A 12 1.26 13.03 10.49
CA THR A 12 2.19 12.43 9.56
C THR A 12 2.37 10.96 9.84
N ILE A 13 2.79 10.25 8.83
CA ILE A 13 2.98 8.81 8.92
C ILE A 13 4.38 8.53 9.40
N LYS A 14 4.48 7.77 10.48
CA LYS A 14 5.77 7.38 11.00
C LYS A 14 6.26 6.11 10.33
N GLU A 15 5.38 5.14 10.15
CA GLU A 15 5.71 3.89 9.52
C GLU A 15 4.51 3.38 8.75
N ALA A 16 4.77 2.68 7.67
CA ALA A 16 3.71 2.07 6.89
C ALA A 16 4.12 0.68 6.47
N ARG A 17 3.18 -0.23 6.48
CA ARG A 17 3.40 -1.58 5.97
C ARG A 17 2.25 -1.97 5.08
N ILE A 18 2.58 -2.55 3.95
CA ILE A 18 1.60 -2.96 2.96
C ILE A 18 1.97 -4.36 2.51
N ALA A 19 1.04 -5.27 2.56
CA ALA A 19 1.26 -6.63 2.09
C ALA A 19 0.18 -7.03 1.11
N LEU A 20 0.60 -7.52 -0.03
CA LEU A 20 -0.31 -8.04 -1.03
C LEU A 20 -0.23 -9.54 -1.01
N GLY A 21 -1.35 -10.18 -0.80
CA GLY A 21 -1.40 -11.63 -0.87
C GLY A 21 -1.89 -12.08 -2.22
N GLY A 22 -1.50 -13.26 -2.61
CA GLY A 22 -2.04 -13.83 -3.83
C GLY A 22 -1.37 -13.42 -5.11
N VAL A 23 -0.30 -12.69 -5.03
CA VAL A 23 0.39 -12.25 -6.23
C VAL A 23 1.50 -13.21 -6.60
N ALA A 24 2.06 -13.87 -5.63
CA ALA A 24 3.12 -14.82 -5.85
C ALA A 24 3.01 -15.86 -4.76
N HIS A 25 3.99 -16.74 -4.69
CA HIS A 25 3.95 -17.78 -3.68
C HIS A 25 4.05 -17.23 -2.28
N LYS A 26 4.58 -16.06 -2.11
CA LYS A 26 4.65 -15.43 -0.81
C LYS A 26 4.12 -14.03 -0.91
N PRO A 27 3.82 -13.42 0.22
CA PRO A 27 3.29 -12.07 0.20
C PRO A 27 4.26 -11.12 -0.46
N TRP A 28 3.69 -10.19 -1.18
CA TRP A 28 4.49 -9.21 -1.90
C TRP A 28 4.66 -8.00 -1.00
N ARG A 29 5.90 -7.66 -0.71
CA ARG A 29 6.20 -6.46 0.04
C ARG A 29 7.31 -5.69 -0.65
N LYS A 30 7.21 -4.39 -0.65
CA LYS A 30 8.25 -3.52 -1.19
C LYS A 30 8.58 -2.46 -0.15
N PRO A 31 9.54 -2.72 0.70
CA PRO A 31 9.87 -1.75 1.74
C PRO A 31 10.25 -0.38 1.20
N ASP A 32 10.84 -0.32 0.02
CA ASP A 32 11.19 0.98 -0.55
C ASP A 32 9.94 1.82 -0.83
N ALA A 33 8.88 1.19 -1.31
CA ALA A 33 7.65 1.91 -1.56
C ALA A 33 7.00 2.32 -0.24
N GLU A 34 7.03 1.43 0.74
CA GLU A 34 6.48 1.77 2.06
C GLU A 34 7.20 2.97 2.65
N ALA A 35 8.50 3.06 2.43
CA ALA A 35 9.29 4.16 2.98
C ALA A 35 8.91 5.50 2.37
N MET A 36 8.29 5.50 1.21
CA MET A 36 7.84 6.75 0.62
C MET A 36 6.81 7.48 1.47
N LEU A 37 6.11 6.76 2.34
CA LEU A 37 5.12 7.39 3.19
C LEU A 37 5.68 7.97 4.47
N LYS A 38 6.91 7.65 4.82
CA LYS A 38 7.46 8.15 6.08
C LYS A 38 7.57 9.66 6.05
N GLY A 39 7.02 10.31 7.04
CA GLY A 39 7.03 11.75 7.12
C GLY A 39 5.99 12.45 6.27
N GLN A 40 5.19 11.70 5.55
CA GLN A 40 4.18 12.29 4.68
C GLN A 40 2.84 12.33 5.38
N GLN A 41 1.98 13.19 4.91
CA GLN A 41 0.62 13.22 5.44
C GLN A 41 -0.20 12.09 4.86
N ALA A 42 -1.18 11.65 5.64
CA ALA A 42 -2.02 10.54 5.22
C ALA A 42 -3.13 11.06 4.32
N THR A 43 -2.81 11.24 3.06
CA THR A 43 -3.77 11.75 2.08
C THR A 43 -3.91 10.74 0.95
N ARG A 44 -5.04 10.82 0.27
CA ARG A 44 -5.27 9.94 -0.86
C ARG A 44 -4.19 10.12 -1.93
N GLU A 45 -3.75 11.34 -2.12
CA GLU A 45 -2.72 11.60 -3.11
C GLU A 45 -1.43 10.86 -2.79
N ASN A 46 -1.00 10.92 -1.54
CA ASN A 46 0.21 10.22 -1.13
C ASN A 46 0.02 8.71 -1.18
N PHE A 47 -1.16 8.24 -0.80
CA PHE A 47 -1.45 6.81 -0.88
C PHE A 47 -1.42 6.31 -2.31
N THR A 48 -1.93 7.12 -3.24
CA THR A 48 -1.93 6.76 -4.64
C THR A 48 -0.51 6.67 -5.19
N LYS A 49 0.34 7.60 -4.83
CA LYS A 49 1.73 7.56 -5.28
C LYS A 49 2.43 6.31 -4.81
N VAL A 50 2.19 5.93 -3.56
CA VAL A 50 2.80 4.73 -3.03
C VAL A 50 2.24 3.49 -3.69
N ALA A 51 0.93 3.47 -3.95
CA ALA A 51 0.34 2.32 -4.61
C ALA A 51 0.94 2.13 -5.99
N GLU A 52 1.15 3.22 -6.70
CA GLU A 52 1.77 3.13 -8.03
C GLU A 52 3.18 2.59 -7.95
N ALA A 53 3.96 3.09 -7.01
CA ALA A 53 5.32 2.61 -6.84
C ALA A 53 5.35 1.15 -6.41
N TYR A 54 4.39 0.79 -5.56
CA TYR A 54 4.33 -0.56 -5.04
C TYR A 54 4.10 -1.56 -6.16
N LEU A 55 3.29 -1.19 -7.14
CA LEU A 55 2.92 -2.11 -8.19
C LEU A 55 3.80 -2.03 -9.41
N GLU A 56 4.79 -1.16 -9.40
CA GLU A 56 5.63 -1.01 -10.55
C GLU A 56 6.34 -2.29 -10.88
N GLY A 57 6.82 -3.01 -9.89
CA GLY A 57 7.47 -4.27 -10.13
C GLY A 57 6.52 -5.38 -10.54
N ALA A 58 5.25 -5.20 -10.28
CA ALA A 58 4.30 -6.25 -10.58
C ALA A 58 4.05 -6.42 -12.06
N LYS A 59 4.37 -5.39 -12.84
CA LYS A 59 4.19 -5.51 -14.25
C LYS A 59 4.99 -6.65 -14.84
N GLY A 60 6.05 -7.00 -14.20
CA GLY A 60 6.88 -8.03 -14.72
C GLY A 60 6.30 -9.41 -14.61
N TYR A 61 5.26 -9.56 -13.81
CA TYR A 61 4.70 -10.82 -13.69
C TYR A 61 3.61 -11.05 -14.64
N GLY A 62 3.46 -10.36 -15.45
CA GLY A 62 2.54 -10.48 -16.05
C GLY A 62 1.79 -10.81 -16.95
N ASP A 63 1.62 -11.68 -17.00
CA ASP A 63 0.97 -12.08 -17.96
C ASP A 63 -0.33 -12.13 -17.78
N ASN A 64 -0.86 -11.62 -17.03
CA ASN A 64 -2.05 -11.89 -17.14
C ASN A 64 -2.95 -11.35 -16.47
N ASP A 65 -3.44 -11.83 -15.86
CA ASP A 65 -4.62 -11.47 -15.32
C ASP A 65 -4.50 -10.63 -14.17
N PHE A 66 -3.36 -10.23 -13.72
CA PHE A 66 -3.23 -9.38 -12.56
C PHE A 66 -3.72 -8.01 -12.90
N LYS A 67 -4.76 -7.60 -12.25
CA LYS A 67 -5.39 -6.34 -12.57
C LYS A 67 -4.77 -5.25 -11.76
N ILE A 68 -3.77 -4.62 -12.34
CA ILE A 68 -2.99 -3.61 -11.64
C ILE A 68 -3.86 -2.47 -11.16
N GLU A 69 -4.82 -2.06 -11.95
CA GLU A 69 -5.68 -0.97 -11.55
C GLU A 69 -6.52 -1.33 -10.33
N LEU A 70 -7.02 -2.55 -10.28
CA LEU A 70 -7.77 -2.99 -9.12
C LEU A 70 -6.88 -3.10 -7.90
N ALA A 71 -5.67 -3.59 -8.08
CA ALA A 71 -4.74 -3.72 -6.97
C ALA A 71 -4.37 -2.34 -6.43
N LYS A 72 -4.19 -1.37 -7.32
CA LYS A 72 -3.87 -0.02 -6.88
C LYS A 72 -4.98 0.55 -6.02
N ARG A 73 -6.23 0.39 -6.46
CA ARG A 73 -7.35 0.88 -5.67
C ARG A 73 -7.45 0.16 -4.32
N ALA A 74 -7.16 -1.13 -4.32
CA ALA A 74 -7.20 -1.88 -3.08
C ALA A 74 -6.15 -1.41 -2.09
N ILE A 75 -4.96 -1.08 -2.58
CA ILE A 75 -3.91 -0.58 -1.70
C ILE A 75 -4.31 0.77 -1.11
N VAL A 76 -4.80 1.68 -1.95
CA VAL A 76 -5.21 2.99 -1.46
C VAL A 76 -6.32 2.83 -0.44
N ARG A 77 -7.28 1.96 -0.70
CA ARG A 77 -8.38 1.76 0.22
C ARG A 77 -7.90 1.17 1.53
N ALA A 78 -6.98 0.21 1.47
CA ALA A 78 -6.46 -0.39 2.69
C ALA A 78 -5.71 0.64 3.53
N LEU A 79 -4.95 1.53 2.88
CA LEU A 79 -4.25 2.57 3.60
C LEU A 79 -5.22 3.57 4.22
N GLU A 80 -6.28 3.92 3.49
CA GLU A 80 -7.28 4.81 4.03
C GLU A 80 -7.99 4.18 5.22
N GLN A 81 -8.28 2.91 5.14
CA GLN A 81 -8.92 2.23 6.25
C GLN A 81 -7.98 2.15 7.46
N ALA A 82 -6.71 1.90 7.21
CA ALA A 82 -5.75 1.86 8.31
C ALA A 82 -5.65 3.21 8.99
N TYR A 83 -5.68 4.28 8.23
CA TYR A 83 -5.62 5.61 8.80
C TYR A 83 -6.89 5.94 9.57
N ASN A 84 -8.05 5.70 8.96
CA ASN A 84 -9.31 6.08 9.56
C ASN A 84 -9.67 5.19 10.73
N GLY A 85 -9.36 3.92 10.63
CA GLY A 85 -9.69 2.98 11.68
C GLY A 85 -8.69 2.94 12.77
N LYS A 86 -7.60 3.62 12.56
CA LYS A 86 -6.56 3.60 13.53
C LYS A 86 -6.24 2.21 13.93
N GLY A 87 -6.05 1.41 12.95
CA GLY A 87 -5.77 0.09 13.25
C GLY A 87 -6.99 -0.70 13.31
N ALA A 88 -7.95 -0.23 12.76
CA ALA A 88 -9.10 -0.95 12.56
C ALA A 88 -9.65 -1.43 13.73
N ALA A 89 -9.63 -0.83 14.56
CA ALA A 89 -10.20 -1.34 15.71
C ALA A 89 -11.36 -2.16 15.47
#